data_01932f69e5701a99ae17e6d1001df4ff
#
_entry.id   01932f69e5701a99ae17e6d1001df4ff
#
_cell.length_a   1.000
_cell.length_b   1.000
_cell.length_c   1.000
_cell.angle_alpha   90.00
_cell.angle_beta   90.00
_cell.angle_gamma   90.00
#
_symmetry.space_group_name_H-M   'P 1'
#
loop_
_entity.id
_entity.type
_entity.pdbx_description
1 polymer ?
#
loop_
_entity_poly.entity_id
_entity_poly.type
_entity_poly.pdbx_seq_one_letter_code
_entity_poly.pdbx_strand_id
1 'polypeptide(L)'
;MEAISGGGSSMIQLFDNYDEATRDFHQSMLRAGFNFPTVFLNEDGFLPHGTTSPYRFFMGEEQGSPLYFNEVPVPLNWEIKATNTSASVWDYHHKRADIHYFTNSGQRLVQAVDWLNDKEQIMWTDCYNQFGRRYAQIIRQGQDAHMKIYFDTLGHDVIVDNYVTGNVILDWQGKKRFFHNQRDFYQFYLLRSGLSIERMIINSLATPFLISHSLPREGEDILVWHEALTDEIPSNMQLILKGQTPRCNQVIIPDQATYQRALELCELNQLPSEAITPLGYIYPILQDKEFAKEILILTNSDQIEQLDLLLDNLPDFQFRIGAVTEMSEKLMDYG
;
A
#
# COMPACT_ATOMS: atom_id res chain seq x y z
N MET A 1 5.85 27.29 1.02
CA MET A 1 5.00 27.01 -0.15
C MET A 1 5.93 26.86 -1.36
N GLU A 2 6.69 25.79 -1.39
CA GLU A 2 7.39 25.41 -2.61
C GLU A 2 6.42 24.53 -3.40
N ALA A 3 5.83 25.16 -4.43
CA ALA A 3 5.08 24.42 -5.43
C ALA A 3 5.99 23.35 -5.99
N ILE A 4 5.51 22.12 -6.01
CA ILE A 4 6.07 21.03 -6.82
C ILE A 4 6.03 21.53 -8.26
N SER A 5 7.11 22.20 -8.69
CA SER A 5 7.32 22.61 -10.08
C SER A 5 7.76 21.40 -10.88
N GLY A 6 6.87 20.42 -10.97
CA GLY A 6 6.96 19.40 -11.98
C GLY A 6 6.53 20.03 -13.29
N GLY A 7 7.44 20.19 -14.25
CA GLY A 7 7.08 20.43 -15.64
C GLY A 7 6.00 19.43 -16.02
N GLY A 8 4.86 19.91 -16.52
CA GLY A 8 3.57 19.27 -16.64
C GLY A 8 3.59 17.81 -17.04
N SER A 9 3.66 16.92 -16.05
CA SER A 9 3.36 15.51 -16.28
C SER A 9 1.86 15.41 -16.51
N SER A 10 1.46 15.03 -17.70
CA SER A 10 0.06 14.75 -18.03
C SER A 10 -0.44 13.44 -17.42
N MET A 11 0.35 12.82 -16.53
CA MET A 11 0.10 11.47 -15.98
C MET A 11 0.25 11.47 -14.46
N ILE A 12 -0.65 10.74 -13.77
CA ILE A 12 -0.59 10.46 -12.34
C ILE A 12 -0.63 8.95 -12.08
N GLN A 13 -0.12 8.53 -10.93
CA GLN A 13 -0.33 7.19 -10.39
C GLN A 13 -1.47 7.25 -9.36
N LEU A 14 -2.50 6.44 -9.54
CA LEU A 14 -3.66 6.33 -8.65
C LEU A 14 -3.76 4.89 -8.15
N PHE A 15 -3.34 4.65 -6.92
CA PHE A 15 -3.21 3.34 -6.33
C PHE A 15 -4.17 3.14 -5.17
N ASP A 16 -4.65 1.91 -4.95
CA ASP A 16 -5.49 1.56 -3.82
C ASP A 16 -4.67 1.62 -2.51
N ASN A 17 -3.70 0.73 -2.40
CA ASN A 17 -2.88 0.53 -1.21
C ASN A 17 -1.39 0.54 -1.56
N TYR A 18 -0.57 0.82 -0.56
CA TYR A 18 0.88 0.67 -0.65
C TYR A 18 1.32 -0.73 -0.17
N ASP A 19 0.84 -1.76 -0.86
CA ASP A 19 1.26 -3.15 -0.65
C ASP A 19 2.62 -3.44 -1.30
N GLU A 20 3.10 -4.67 -1.19
CA GLU A 20 4.41 -5.08 -1.69
C GLU A 20 4.52 -4.93 -3.22
N ALA A 21 3.53 -5.39 -3.96
CA ALA A 21 3.53 -5.32 -5.42
C ALA A 21 3.48 -3.87 -5.92
N THR A 22 2.64 -3.04 -5.32
CA THR A 22 2.55 -1.61 -5.61
C THR A 22 3.84 -0.88 -5.26
N ARG A 23 4.46 -1.23 -4.12
CA ARG A 23 5.75 -0.69 -3.71
C ARG A 23 6.83 -0.97 -4.74
N ASP A 24 6.94 -2.23 -5.18
CA ASP A 24 7.97 -2.65 -6.12
C ASP A 24 7.78 -1.97 -7.50
N PHE A 25 6.55 -1.86 -7.95
CA PHE A 25 6.22 -1.10 -9.17
C PHE A 25 6.58 0.38 -9.02
N HIS A 26 6.11 1.04 -7.96
CA HIS A 26 6.37 2.46 -7.71
C HIS A 26 7.87 2.75 -7.61
N GLN A 27 8.62 1.94 -6.88
CA GLN A 27 10.07 2.04 -6.77
C GLN A 27 10.78 1.82 -8.12
N SER A 28 10.31 0.85 -8.92
CA SER A 28 10.82 0.61 -10.26
C SER A 28 10.65 1.84 -11.17
N MET A 29 9.48 2.48 -11.13
CA MET A 29 9.20 3.71 -11.89
C MET A 29 10.12 4.86 -11.47
N LEU A 30 10.30 5.08 -10.16
CA LEU A 30 11.23 6.09 -9.64
C LEU A 30 12.67 5.84 -10.09
N ARG A 31 13.13 4.60 -10.05
CA ARG A 31 14.47 4.19 -10.51
C ARG A 31 14.66 4.37 -12.01
N ALA A 32 13.60 4.18 -12.78
CA ALA A 32 13.59 4.48 -14.21
C ALA A 32 13.57 5.97 -14.55
N GLY A 33 13.52 6.85 -13.53
CA GLY A 33 13.46 8.29 -13.71
C GLY A 33 12.05 8.85 -13.92
N PHE A 34 11.01 8.02 -13.77
CA PHE A 34 9.62 8.45 -13.85
C PHE A 34 9.11 8.86 -12.48
N ASN A 35 9.10 10.14 -12.19
CA ASN A 35 8.58 10.70 -10.95
C ASN A 35 7.20 11.33 -11.19
N PHE A 36 6.17 10.49 -11.32
CA PHE A 36 4.80 10.96 -11.48
C PHE A 36 4.18 11.29 -10.11
N PRO A 37 3.29 12.30 -10.04
CA PRO A 37 2.47 12.51 -8.86
C PRO A 37 1.72 11.23 -8.50
N THR A 38 1.89 10.77 -7.25
CA THR A 38 1.35 9.46 -6.80
C THR A 38 0.36 9.67 -5.68
N VAL A 39 -0.83 9.13 -5.88
CA VAL A 39 -1.97 9.20 -4.95
C VAL A 39 -2.32 7.79 -4.50
N PHE A 40 -2.33 7.56 -3.19
CA PHE A 40 -2.88 6.36 -2.57
C PHE A 40 -4.29 6.66 -2.05
N LEU A 41 -5.27 5.85 -2.44
CA LEU A 41 -6.66 6.06 -2.01
C LEU A 41 -6.83 5.75 -0.52
N ASN A 42 -6.10 4.77 0.00
CA ASN A 42 -6.10 4.45 1.42
C ASN A 42 -4.94 5.13 2.16
N GLU A 43 -5.27 5.82 3.26
CA GLU A 43 -4.30 6.44 4.16
C GLU A 43 -4.03 5.52 5.34
N ASP A 44 -2.81 5.00 5.43
CA ASP A 44 -2.35 4.12 6.53
C ASP A 44 -1.46 4.85 7.56
N GLY A 45 -1.18 6.13 7.33
CA GLY A 45 -0.31 6.96 8.15
C GLY A 45 1.17 6.93 7.75
N PHE A 46 1.61 5.95 6.96
CA PHE A 46 3.03 5.73 6.62
C PHE A 46 3.29 5.66 5.12
N LEU A 47 2.55 6.42 4.34
CA LEU A 47 2.75 6.50 2.90
C LEU A 47 4.15 7.01 2.54
N PRO A 48 4.71 6.59 1.39
CA PRO A 48 6.04 7.02 0.93
C PRO A 48 6.19 8.53 0.85
N HIS A 49 7.41 8.99 1.02
CA HIS A 49 7.74 10.41 0.85
C HIS A 49 7.44 10.87 -0.59
N GLY A 50 6.88 12.06 -0.74
CA GLY A 50 6.52 12.63 -2.05
C GLY A 50 5.19 12.10 -2.62
N THR A 51 4.48 11.24 -1.89
CA THR A 51 3.14 10.76 -2.25
C THR A 51 2.07 11.43 -1.40
N THR A 52 0.82 11.32 -1.82
CA THR A 52 -0.32 11.90 -1.11
C THR A 52 -1.51 10.93 -1.07
N SER A 53 -2.53 11.31 -0.32
CA SER A 53 -3.84 10.66 -0.33
C SER A 53 -4.96 11.71 -0.33
N PRO A 54 -6.19 11.34 -0.71
CA PRO A 54 -7.34 12.23 -0.57
C PRO A 54 -7.52 12.73 0.87
N TYR A 55 -7.28 11.86 1.83
CA TYR A 55 -7.39 12.19 3.26
C TYR A 55 -6.32 13.20 3.68
N ARG A 56 -5.04 12.91 3.37
CA ARG A 56 -3.91 13.81 3.68
C ARG A 56 -4.08 15.19 3.07
N PHE A 57 -4.58 15.26 1.84
CA PHE A 57 -4.85 16.54 1.17
C PHE A 57 -5.82 17.44 1.96
N PHE A 58 -6.89 16.86 2.51
CA PHE A 58 -7.88 17.63 3.26
C PHE A 58 -7.50 17.85 4.73
N MET A 59 -6.71 16.97 5.33
CA MET A 59 -6.19 17.14 6.70
C MET A 59 -5.13 18.24 6.79
N GLY A 60 -4.43 18.53 5.67
CA GLY A 60 -3.35 19.51 5.61
C GLY A 60 -1.95 18.92 5.78
N GLU A 61 -0.94 19.76 5.54
CA GLU A 61 0.47 19.38 5.64
C GLU A 61 0.88 19.17 7.11
N GLU A 62 1.69 18.14 7.34
CA GLU A 62 2.17 17.77 8.66
C GLU A 62 3.70 17.71 8.68
N GLN A 63 4.27 17.97 9.85
CA GLN A 63 5.69 17.86 10.14
C GLN A 63 5.89 17.19 11.48
N GLY A 64 6.96 16.44 11.64
CA GLY A 64 7.27 15.76 12.88
C GLY A 64 8.08 14.49 12.64
N SER A 65 8.17 13.67 13.69
CA SER A 65 8.80 12.35 13.66
C SER A 65 7.81 11.30 14.13
N PRO A 66 7.92 10.06 13.64
CA PRO A 66 7.03 8.97 14.08
C PRO A 66 7.07 8.79 15.59
N LEU A 67 5.92 8.49 16.18
CA LEU A 67 5.79 8.25 17.61
C LEU A 67 6.43 6.90 17.99
N TYR A 68 7.31 6.90 18.98
CA TYR A 68 7.86 5.66 19.53
C TYR A 68 6.91 5.09 20.59
N PHE A 69 6.91 3.78 20.81
CA PHE A 69 5.88 3.12 21.65
C PHE A 69 5.71 3.70 23.05
N ASN A 70 6.80 4.14 23.69
CA ASN A 70 6.78 4.71 25.05
C ASN A 70 6.38 6.19 25.09
N GLU A 71 6.12 6.80 23.94
CA GLU A 71 5.63 8.17 23.80
C GLU A 71 4.12 8.23 23.64
N VAL A 72 3.44 7.07 23.56
CA VAL A 72 1.96 7.01 23.52
C VAL A 72 1.41 7.71 24.77
N PRO A 73 0.54 8.72 24.62
CA PRO A 73 -0.05 9.41 25.76
C PRO A 73 -0.93 8.46 26.57
N VAL A 74 -0.55 8.20 27.80
CA VAL A 74 -1.29 7.37 28.75
C VAL A 74 -1.51 8.13 30.05
N PRO A 75 -2.58 7.84 30.85
CA PRO A 75 -2.78 8.41 32.13
C PRO A 75 -1.59 8.17 33.10
N LEU A 76 -1.39 9.11 34.03
CA LEU A 76 -0.39 8.96 35.07
C LEU A 76 -0.65 7.66 35.87
N ASN A 77 0.40 6.88 36.10
CA ASN A 77 0.39 5.58 36.78
C ASN A 77 -0.01 4.38 35.90
N TRP A 78 -0.32 4.56 34.63
CA TRP A 78 -0.44 3.43 33.72
C TRP A 78 0.95 3.05 33.17
N GLU A 79 1.15 1.75 32.92
CA GLU A 79 2.40 1.20 32.44
C GLU A 79 2.30 0.76 30.98
N ILE A 80 3.35 1.00 30.19
CA ILE A 80 3.49 0.42 28.85
C ILE A 80 4.46 -0.75 28.93
N LYS A 81 3.97 -1.94 28.61
CA LYS A 81 4.78 -3.18 28.52
C LYS A 81 5.01 -3.51 27.06
N ALA A 82 6.27 -3.61 26.65
CA ALA A 82 6.64 -3.76 25.25
C ALA A 82 7.48 -5.02 24.97
N THR A 83 7.23 -5.62 23.81
CA THR A 83 8.06 -6.65 23.18
C THR A 83 8.72 -6.08 21.93
N ASN A 84 9.36 -6.91 21.13
CA ASN A 84 9.91 -6.48 19.84
C ASN A 84 8.83 -6.28 18.77
N THR A 85 7.67 -6.89 18.91
CA THR A 85 6.62 -6.94 17.90
C THR A 85 5.35 -6.17 18.26
N SER A 86 5.12 -5.89 19.56
CA SER A 86 3.93 -5.20 20.04
C SER A 86 4.16 -4.58 21.43
N ALA A 87 3.26 -3.71 21.88
CA ALA A 87 3.19 -3.27 23.26
C ALA A 87 1.74 -3.24 23.75
N SER A 88 1.58 -3.14 25.06
CA SER A 88 0.27 -3.03 25.71
C SER A 88 0.31 -2.03 26.85
N VAL A 89 -0.82 -1.39 27.10
CA VAL A 89 -1.00 -0.42 28.19
C VAL A 89 -1.77 -1.08 29.33
N TRP A 90 -1.31 -0.88 30.57
CA TRP A 90 -1.85 -1.51 31.75
C TRP A 90 -2.14 -0.50 32.85
N ASP A 91 -3.31 -0.67 33.49
CA ASP A 91 -3.71 -0.05 34.72
C ASP A 91 -3.70 -1.13 35.82
N TYR A 92 -2.61 -1.24 36.57
CA TYR A 92 -2.31 -2.35 37.50
C TYR A 92 -2.42 -3.72 36.77
N HIS A 93 -3.53 -4.41 36.93
CA HIS A 93 -3.78 -5.74 36.38
C HIS A 93 -4.74 -5.72 35.17
N HIS A 94 -5.29 -4.55 34.86
CA HIS A 94 -6.24 -4.40 33.77
C HIS A 94 -5.52 -3.92 32.49
N LYS A 95 -5.61 -4.69 31.45
CA LYS A 95 -5.14 -4.28 30.13
C LYS A 95 -6.07 -3.21 29.58
N ARG A 96 -5.52 -2.08 29.17
CA ARG A 96 -6.27 -0.91 28.70
C ARG A 96 -6.13 -0.64 27.22
N ALA A 97 -5.00 -1.06 26.63
CA ALA A 97 -4.81 -0.93 25.20
C ALA A 97 -3.78 -1.93 24.66
N ASP A 98 -3.87 -2.17 23.35
CA ASP A 98 -2.84 -2.79 22.53
C ASP A 98 -2.21 -1.75 21.60
N ILE A 99 -0.88 -1.73 21.54
CA ILE A 99 -0.11 -0.84 20.66
C ILE A 99 0.46 -1.66 19.52
N HIS A 100 0.09 -1.31 18.30
CA HIS A 100 0.53 -1.94 17.07
C HIS A 100 1.64 -1.11 16.42
N TYR A 101 2.73 -1.78 16.07
CA TYR A 101 3.86 -1.13 15.42
C TYR A 101 3.72 -1.16 13.90
N PHE A 102 4.28 -0.15 13.27
CA PHE A 102 4.47 -0.15 11.82
C PHE A 102 5.52 -1.20 11.44
N THR A 103 5.09 -2.25 10.75
CA THR A 103 5.88 -3.47 10.53
C THR A 103 7.07 -3.28 9.58
N ASN A 104 6.98 -2.35 8.63
CA ASN A 104 7.99 -2.22 7.57
C ASN A 104 9.26 -1.46 8.00
N SER A 105 9.33 -0.94 9.22
CA SER A 105 10.48 -0.14 9.67
C SER A 105 11.52 -0.91 10.46
N GLY A 106 11.19 -2.11 10.98
CA GLY A 106 12.01 -2.81 11.98
C GLY A 106 12.17 -2.07 13.31
N GLN A 107 11.50 -0.92 13.47
CA GLN A 107 11.49 -0.08 14.66
C GLN A 107 10.13 -0.19 15.36
N ARG A 108 10.08 0.19 16.66
CA ARG A 108 8.86 0.16 17.45
C ARG A 108 8.05 1.45 17.29
N LEU A 109 7.81 1.85 16.03
CA LEU A 109 7.02 3.03 15.68
C LEU A 109 5.55 2.70 15.77
N VAL A 110 4.78 3.56 16.40
CA VAL A 110 3.34 3.34 16.62
C VAL A 110 2.56 3.63 15.34
N GLN A 111 1.80 2.65 14.88
CA GLN A 111 0.83 2.80 13.80
C GLN A 111 -0.59 2.94 14.33
N ALA A 112 -0.94 2.15 15.35
CA ALA A 112 -2.27 2.17 15.93
C ALA A 112 -2.26 1.82 17.41
N VAL A 113 -3.28 2.29 18.14
CA VAL A 113 -3.53 1.94 19.54
C VAL A 113 -5.00 1.55 19.68
N ASP A 114 -5.24 0.28 19.99
CA ASP A 114 -6.58 -0.26 20.27
C ASP A 114 -6.91 -0.08 21.74
N TRP A 115 -7.84 0.81 22.06
CA TRP A 115 -8.29 1.05 23.41
C TRP A 115 -9.40 0.08 23.83
N LEU A 116 -9.24 -0.53 24.99
CA LEU A 116 -10.06 -1.64 25.46
C LEU A 116 -10.99 -1.23 26.61
N ASN A 117 -12.16 -1.85 26.65
CA ASN A 117 -13.04 -1.82 27.82
C ASN A 117 -12.62 -2.89 28.86
N ASP A 118 -13.34 -2.95 29.99
CA ASP A 118 -13.08 -3.91 31.08
C ASP A 118 -13.27 -5.39 30.68
N LYS A 119 -13.83 -5.67 29.50
CA LYS A 119 -13.99 -7.00 28.91
C LYS A 119 -12.96 -7.28 27.82
N GLU A 120 -11.93 -6.44 27.70
CA GLU A 120 -10.89 -6.48 26.68
C GLU A 120 -11.42 -6.40 25.23
N GLN A 121 -12.60 -5.77 25.05
CA GLN A 121 -13.15 -5.50 23.72
C GLN A 121 -12.69 -4.12 23.26
N ILE A 122 -12.33 -4.02 21.98
CA ILE A 122 -11.89 -2.74 21.39
C ILE A 122 -13.06 -1.76 21.34
N MET A 123 -12.90 -0.61 21.97
CA MET A 123 -13.86 0.50 21.91
C MET A 123 -13.59 1.42 20.73
N TRP A 124 -12.34 1.79 20.57
CA TRP A 124 -11.86 2.59 19.42
C TRP A 124 -10.38 2.32 19.17
N THR A 125 -9.93 2.64 17.97
CA THR A 125 -8.53 2.59 17.56
C THR A 125 -8.05 3.99 17.22
N ASP A 126 -7.02 4.49 17.91
CA ASP A 126 -6.32 5.70 17.51
C ASP A 126 -5.27 5.34 16.46
N CYS A 127 -5.28 6.01 15.31
CA CYS A 127 -4.34 5.81 14.21
C CYS A 127 -3.28 6.92 14.23
N TYR A 128 -2.01 6.52 14.21
CA TYR A 128 -0.87 7.44 14.21
C TYR A 128 -0.16 7.41 12.86
N ASN A 129 0.48 8.52 12.51
CA ASN A 129 1.19 8.65 11.24
C ASN A 129 2.71 8.82 11.42
N GLN A 130 3.42 8.85 10.30
CA GLN A 130 4.87 9.04 10.25
C GLN A 130 5.38 10.38 10.84
N PHE A 131 4.47 11.30 11.18
CA PHE A 131 4.78 12.57 11.82
C PHE A 131 4.51 12.55 13.33
N GLY A 132 4.15 11.37 13.90
CA GLY A 132 3.90 11.17 15.32
C GLY A 132 2.53 11.67 15.79
N ARG A 133 1.62 11.96 14.87
CA ARG A 133 0.30 12.50 15.20
C ARG A 133 -0.78 11.45 15.10
N ARG A 134 -1.77 11.56 15.99
CA ARG A 134 -3.05 10.87 15.83
C ARG A 134 -3.82 11.57 14.71
N TYR A 135 -3.74 11.01 13.50
CA TYR A 135 -4.38 11.58 12.32
C TYR A 135 -5.81 11.08 12.13
N ALA A 136 -6.15 9.93 12.74
CA ALA A 136 -7.51 9.39 12.65
C ALA A 136 -7.87 8.55 13.88
N GLN A 137 -9.17 8.33 14.03
CA GLN A 137 -9.74 7.45 15.05
C GLN A 137 -10.81 6.56 14.40
N ILE A 138 -10.75 5.25 14.66
CA ILE A 138 -11.77 4.30 14.23
C ILE A 138 -12.67 3.99 15.43
N ILE A 139 -13.95 4.29 15.30
CA ILE A 139 -14.98 3.94 16.29
C ILE A 139 -15.49 2.54 15.97
N ARG A 140 -15.48 1.68 16.98
CA ARG A 140 -15.88 0.27 16.86
C ARG A 140 -17.11 -0.07 17.68
N GLN A 141 -17.82 -1.09 17.26
CA GLN A 141 -18.85 -1.76 18.04
C GLN A 141 -18.56 -3.26 18.01
N GLY A 142 -17.99 -3.79 19.08
CA GLY A 142 -17.43 -5.13 19.10
C GLY A 142 -16.21 -5.24 18.18
N GLN A 143 -16.26 -6.18 17.23
CA GLN A 143 -15.20 -6.38 16.25
C GLN A 143 -15.33 -5.45 15.02
N ASP A 144 -16.51 -4.87 14.78
CA ASP A 144 -16.80 -4.15 13.57
C ASP A 144 -16.40 -2.67 13.68
N ALA A 145 -15.71 -2.16 12.65
CA ALA A 145 -15.47 -0.74 12.49
C ALA A 145 -16.72 -0.06 11.96
N HIS A 146 -17.22 0.96 12.66
CA HIS A 146 -18.43 1.70 12.28
C HIS A 146 -18.13 2.97 11.50
N MET A 147 -17.10 3.69 11.91
CA MET A 147 -16.67 4.90 11.21
C MET A 147 -15.20 5.18 11.49
N LYS A 148 -14.56 5.90 10.60
CA LYS A 148 -13.24 6.48 10.77
C LYS A 148 -13.33 8.00 10.67
N ILE A 149 -12.84 8.67 11.69
CA ILE A 149 -12.81 10.14 11.77
C ILE A 149 -11.37 10.57 11.55
N TYR A 150 -11.14 11.50 10.63
CA TYR A 150 -9.82 12.05 10.33
C TYR A 150 -9.73 13.48 10.82
N PHE A 151 -8.57 13.83 11.38
CA PHE A 151 -8.33 15.10 12.05
C PHE A 151 -7.38 15.99 11.26
N ASP A 152 -7.64 17.31 11.29
CA ASP A 152 -6.67 18.30 10.80
C ASP A 152 -5.48 18.45 11.77
N THR A 153 -4.56 19.34 11.43
CA THR A 153 -3.37 19.63 12.24
C THR A 153 -3.70 20.26 13.59
N LEU A 154 -4.90 20.74 13.81
CA LEU A 154 -5.39 21.32 15.07
C LEU A 154 -6.23 20.31 15.88
N GLY A 155 -6.50 19.13 15.33
CA GLY A 155 -7.31 18.08 15.95
C GLY A 155 -8.82 18.23 15.73
N HIS A 156 -9.25 19.04 14.78
CA HIS A 156 -10.66 19.12 14.41
C HIS A 156 -11.03 18.00 13.44
N ASP A 157 -12.27 17.52 13.54
CA ASP A 157 -12.83 16.53 12.62
C ASP A 157 -12.99 17.15 11.22
N VAL A 158 -12.26 16.63 10.24
CA VAL A 158 -12.30 17.09 8.85
C VAL A 158 -13.06 16.13 7.97
N ILE A 159 -12.83 14.81 8.13
CA ILE A 159 -13.49 13.78 7.35
C ILE A 159 -14.07 12.74 8.29
N VAL A 160 -15.32 12.37 8.03
CA VAL A 160 -15.99 11.23 8.68
C VAL A 160 -16.36 10.23 7.61
N ASP A 161 -15.74 9.07 7.63
CA ASP A 161 -16.02 7.94 6.76
C ASP A 161 -16.88 6.93 7.52
N ASN A 162 -18.13 6.79 7.14
CA ASN A 162 -19.09 5.93 7.82
C ASN A 162 -19.19 4.58 7.09
N TYR A 163 -18.62 3.56 7.69
CA TYR A 163 -18.56 2.21 7.11
C TYR A 163 -19.89 1.47 7.12
N VAL A 164 -20.83 1.88 7.98
CA VAL A 164 -22.18 1.27 8.03
C VAL A 164 -23.05 1.72 6.87
N THR A 165 -22.99 3.01 6.55
CA THR A 165 -23.81 3.60 5.49
C THR A 165 -23.04 3.81 4.17
N GLY A 166 -21.72 3.70 4.20
CA GLY A 166 -20.83 3.96 3.07
C GLY A 166 -20.63 5.44 2.73
N ASN A 167 -21.20 6.35 3.53
CA ASN A 167 -21.17 7.77 3.28
C ASN A 167 -19.89 8.42 3.79
N VAL A 168 -19.44 9.48 3.10
CA VAL A 168 -18.32 10.32 3.55
C VAL A 168 -18.81 11.76 3.77
N ILE A 169 -18.45 12.33 4.92
CA ILE A 169 -18.69 13.75 5.23
C ILE A 169 -17.36 14.45 5.26
N LEU A 170 -17.23 15.55 4.54
CA LEU A 170 -16.05 16.40 4.50
C LEU A 170 -16.39 17.81 4.99
N ASP A 171 -15.71 18.28 6.04
CA ASP A 171 -15.73 19.68 6.45
C ASP A 171 -14.48 20.38 5.91
N TRP A 172 -14.63 21.19 4.88
CA TRP A 172 -13.51 21.82 4.21
C TRP A 172 -13.83 23.22 3.75
N GLN A 173 -12.95 24.18 4.07
CA GLN A 173 -13.11 25.61 3.78
C GLN A 173 -14.44 26.17 4.31
N GLY A 174 -14.81 25.78 5.53
CA GLY A 174 -16.05 26.23 6.19
C GLY A 174 -17.34 25.69 5.57
N LYS A 175 -17.26 24.66 4.75
CA LYS A 175 -18.42 24.03 4.10
C LYS A 175 -18.42 22.54 4.33
N LYS A 176 -19.51 22.03 4.91
CA LYS A 176 -19.77 20.59 4.99
C LYS A 176 -20.31 20.06 3.67
N ARG A 177 -19.71 18.96 3.21
CA ARG A 177 -20.10 18.23 2.00
C ARG A 177 -20.41 16.80 2.37
N PHE A 178 -21.43 16.27 1.75
CA PHE A 178 -21.88 14.92 1.93
C PHE A 178 -21.68 14.14 0.61
N PHE A 179 -21.03 12.98 0.68
CA PHE A 179 -20.84 12.06 -0.43
C PHE A 179 -21.57 10.76 -0.13
N HIS A 180 -22.28 10.23 -1.10
CA HIS A 180 -23.03 8.99 -0.94
C HIS A 180 -22.14 7.75 -0.81
N ASN A 181 -20.91 7.84 -1.28
CA ASN A 181 -19.91 6.78 -1.22
C ASN A 181 -18.49 7.34 -1.34
N GLN A 182 -17.48 6.51 -1.04
CA GLN A 182 -16.08 6.90 -1.13
C GLN A 182 -15.63 7.28 -2.55
N ARG A 183 -16.18 6.64 -3.59
CA ARG A 183 -15.83 6.98 -4.98
C ARG A 183 -16.15 8.45 -5.30
N ASP A 184 -17.34 8.94 -4.90
CA ASP A 184 -17.73 10.32 -5.12
C ASP A 184 -16.81 11.30 -4.38
N PHE A 185 -16.36 10.94 -3.17
CA PHE A 185 -15.37 11.70 -2.41
C PHE A 185 -14.00 11.73 -3.12
N TYR A 186 -13.51 10.60 -3.64
CA TYR A 186 -12.25 10.54 -4.36
C TYR A 186 -12.30 11.30 -5.68
N GLN A 187 -13.41 11.26 -6.41
CA GLN A 187 -13.61 12.09 -7.60
C GLN A 187 -13.57 13.58 -7.26
N PHE A 188 -14.25 13.97 -6.19
CA PHE A 188 -14.20 15.36 -5.72
C PHE A 188 -12.77 15.79 -5.40
N TYR A 189 -12.00 14.95 -4.72
CA TYR A 189 -10.58 15.19 -4.47
C TYR A 189 -9.81 15.39 -5.78
N LEU A 190 -9.88 14.46 -6.73
CA LEU A 190 -9.15 14.55 -8.00
C LEU A 190 -9.47 15.83 -8.76
N LEU A 191 -10.71 16.27 -8.75
CA LEU A 191 -11.14 17.52 -9.40
C LEU A 191 -10.66 18.79 -8.66
N ARG A 192 -10.26 18.69 -7.38
CA ARG A 192 -9.82 19.80 -6.54
C ARG A 192 -8.33 19.83 -6.26
N SER A 193 -7.64 18.71 -6.42
CA SER A 193 -6.20 18.56 -6.12
C SER A 193 -5.29 19.37 -7.04
N GLY A 194 -5.78 19.83 -8.20
CA GLY A 194 -4.96 20.46 -9.22
C GLY A 194 -4.06 19.49 -10.01
N LEU A 195 -4.18 18.19 -9.76
CA LEU A 195 -3.45 17.17 -10.51
C LEU A 195 -4.02 17.04 -11.93
N SER A 196 -3.13 16.81 -12.91
CA SER A 196 -3.56 16.46 -14.25
C SER A 196 -4.04 15.02 -14.28
N ILE A 197 -5.32 14.84 -14.59
CA ILE A 197 -5.96 13.52 -14.69
C ILE A 197 -6.18 13.08 -16.15
N GLU A 198 -5.38 13.56 -17.08
CA GLU A 198 -5.47 13.18 -18.48
C GLU A 198 -5.13 11.71 -18.68
N ARG A 199 -4.11 11.23 -17.96
CA ARG A 199 -3.67 9.84 -17.94
C ARG A 199 -3.48 9.37 -16.51
N MET A 200 -3.96 8.19 -16.19
CA MET A 200 -3.75 7.57 -14.88
C MET A 200 -3.17 6.17 -15.05
N ILE A 201 -2.18 5.86 -14.22
CA ILE A 201 -1.75 4.49 -13.98
C ILE A 201 -2.49 4.00 -12.74
N ILE A 202 -3.28 2.95 -12.90
CA ILE A 202 -4.05 2.33 -11.82
C ILE A 202 -3.55 0.92 -11.53
N ASN A 203 -3.58 0.47 -10.28
CA ASN A 203 -3.04 -0.83 -9.87
C ASN A 203 -4.12 -1.87 -9.51
N SER A 204 -5.39 -1.54 -9.67
CA SER A 204 -6.48 -2.40 -9.19
C SER A 204 -7.73 -2.21 -10.05
N LEU A 205 -8.46 -3.31 -10.24
CA LEU A 205 -9.81 -3.33 -10.87
C LEU A 205 -10.93 -2.95 -9.88
N ALA A 206 -10.60 -2.62 -8.64
CA ALA A 206 -11.52 -2.15 -7.62
C ALA A 206 -11.72 -0.62 -7.71
N THR A 207 -11.47 0.11 -6.64
CA THR A 207 -11.75 1.56 -6.55
C THR A 207 -11.03 2.40 -7.59
N PRO A 208 -9.72 2.21 -7.89
CA PRO A 208 -9.04 2.97 -8.93
C PRO A 208 -9.68 2.81 -10.32
N PHE A 209 -10.05 1.58 -10.70
CA PHE A 209 -10.74 1.34 -11.96
C PHE A 209 -12.13 1.98 -12.00
N LEU A 210 -12.91 1.86 -10.92
CA LEU A 210 -14.25 2.47 -10.84
C LEU A 210 -14.18 4.00 -10.92
N ILE A 211 -13.15 4.62 -10.36
CA ILE A 211 -12.89 6.06 -10.50
C ILE A 211 -12.58 6.38 -11.97
N SER A 212 -11.61 5.69 -12.57
CA SER A 212 -11.25 5.86 -13.99
C SER A 212 -12.49 5.75 -14.89
N HIS A 213 -13.28 4.67 -14.72
CA HIS A 213 -14.46 4.40 -15.52
C HIS A 213 -15.54 5.49 -15.41
N SER A 214 -15.65 6.16 -14.26
CA SER A 214 -16.72 7.13 -13.97
C SER A 214 -16.31 8.59 -14.09
N LEU A 215 -15.04 8.88 -14.39
CA LEU A 215 -14.61 10.27 -14.65
C LEU A 215 -15.27 10.81 -15.93
N PRO A 216 -15.74 12.08 -15.91
CA PRO A 216 -16.50 12.67 -17.03
C PRO A 216 -15.65 13.08 -18.23
N ARG A 217 -14.33 12.87 -18.16
CA ARG A 217 -13.36 13.24 -19.20
C ARG A 217 -12.81 12.01 -19.87
N GLU A 218 -12.63 12.07 -21.18
CA GLU A 218 -11.84 11.10 -21.91
C GLU A 218 -10.40 11.09 -21.39
N GLY A 219 -9.71 9.97 -21.52
CA GLY A 219 -8.34 9.78 -21.07
C GLY A 219 -7.74 8.49 -21.58
N GLU A 220 -6.46 8.30 -21.31
CA GLU A 220 -5.70 7.10 -21.69
C GLU A 220 -5.13 6.46 -20.42
N ASP A 221 -6.00 5.80 -19.65
CA ASP A 221 -5.59 5.19 -18.39
C ASP A 221 -5.03 3.79 -18.65
N ILE A 222 -4.09 3.39 -17.79
CA ILE A 222 -3.35 2.13 -17.88
C ILE A 222 -3.58 1.35 -16.60
N LEU A 223 -4.05 0.10 -16.72
CA LEU A 223 -4.08 -0.83 -15.60
C LEU A 223 -2.74 -1.56 -15.49
N VAL A 224 -2.11 -1.55 -14.34
CA VAL A 224 -0.99 -2.44 -13.99
C VAL A 224 -1.54 -3.55 -13.12
N TRP A 225 -1.54 -4.77 -13.65
CA TRP A 225 -2.14 -5.93 -13.01
C TRP A 225 -1.08 -6.80 -12.33
N HIS A 226 -1.20 -6.98 -11.01
CA HIS A 226 -0.24 -7.72 -10.19
C HIS A 226 -0.76 -9.05 -9.67
N GLU A 227 -2.08 -9.26 -9.70
CA GLU A 227 -2.67 -10.46 -9.14
C GLU A 227 -2.53 -11.65 -10.10
N ALA A 228 -2.37 -12.85 -9.57
CA ALA A 228 -2.35 -14.06 -10.37
C ALA A 228 -3.72 -14.30 -11.02
N LEU A 229 -3.71 -14.70 -12.30
CA LEU A 229 -4.90 -15.14 -13.01
C LEU A 229 -5.04 -16.67 -12.88
N THR A 230 -6.18 -17.14 -12.41
CA THR A 230 -6.45 -18.56 -12.23
C THR A 230 -7.25 -19.13 -13.40
N ASP A 231 -8.57 -19.10 -13.35
CA ASP A 231 -9.46 -19.79 -14.28
C ASP A 231 -10.13 -18.85 -15.28
N GLU A 232 -10.26 -17.56 -14.97
CA GLU A 232 -10.94 -16.59 -15.82
C GLU A 232 -10.33 -15.19 -15.74
N ILE A 233 -10.59 -14.39 -16.77
CA ILE A 233 -10.24 -12.96 -16.76
C ILE A 233 -11.34 -12.19 -16.02
N PRO A 234 -10.98 -11.35 -15.01
CA PRO A 234 -11.95 -10.56 -14.28
C PRO A 234 -12.85 -9.71 -15.19
N SER A 235 -14.13 -9.60 -14.86
CA SER A 235 -15.13 -8.92 -15.72
C SER A 235 -14.76 -7.46 -16.04
N ASN A 236 -14.20 -6.72 -15.09
CA ASN A 236 -13.73 -5.35 -15.34
C ASN A 236 -12.55 -5.31 -16.31
N MET A 237 -11.64 -6.29 -16.25
CA MET A 237 -10.56 -6.42 -17.25
C MET A 237 -11.10 -6.77 -18.63
N GLN A 238 -12.12 -7.65 -18.71
CA GLN A 238 -12.77 -7.94 -19.99
C GLN A 238 -13.39 -6.70 -20.66
N LEU A 239 -13.92 -5.74 -19.86
CA LEU A 239 -14.40 -4.47 -20.40
C LEU A 239 -13.28 -3.65 -21.04
N ILE A 240 -12.09 -3.63 -20.40
CA ILE A 240 -10.91 -2.95 -20.94
C ILE A 240 -10.51 -3.62 -22.27
N LEU A 241 -10.36 -4.93 -22.28
CA LEU A 241 -9.94 -5.69 -23.46
C LEU A 241 -10.90 -5.51 -24.64
N LYS A 242 -12.20 -5.43 -24.39
CA LYS A 242 -13.24 -5.20 -25.40
C LYS A 242 -13.36 -3.75 -25.87
N GLY A 243 -12.54 -2.83 -25.32
CA GLY A 243 -12.64 -1.40 -25.60
C GLY A 243 -13.96 -0.76 -25.13
N GLN A 244 -14.58 -1.32 -24.08
CA GLN A 244 -15.88 -0.87 -23.54
C GLN A 244 -15.73 0.08 -22.36
N THR A 245 -14.53 0.57 -22.09
CA THR A 245 -14.24 1.54 -21.04
C THR A 245 -13.94 2.90 -21.65
N PRO A 246 -14.40 4.02 -21.03
CA PRO A 246 -14.21 5.35 -21.60
C PRO A 246 -12.75 5.84 -21.53
N ARG A 247 -11.93 5.26 -20.66
CA ARG A 247 -10.58 5.76 -20.37
C ARG A 247 -9.52 4.68 -20.35
N CYS A 248 -9.73 3.60 -19.63
CA CYS A 248 -8.72 2.54 -19.46
C CYS A 248 -8.70 1.66 -20.69
N ASN A 249 -7.61 1.69 -21.45
CA ASN A 249 -7.48 1.01 -22.76
C ASN A 249 -6.25 0.10 -22.86
N GLN A 250 -5.46 0.02 -21.81
CA GLN A 250 -4.24 -0.81 -21.75
C GLN A 250 -4.16 -1.56 -20.43
N VAL A 251 -3.63 -2.78 -20.49
CA VAL A 251 -3.31 -3.62 -19.32
C VAL A 251 -1.84 -4.00 -19.39
N ILE A 252 -1.10 -3.64 -18.36
CA ILE A 252 0.30 -4.04 -18.19
C ILE A 252 0.34 -5.19 -17.18
N ILE A 253 1.01 -6.28 -17.53
CA ILE A 253 1.23 -7.42 -16.65
C ILE A 253 2.73 -7.61 -16.45
N PRO A 254 3.27 -7.30 -15.26
CA PRO A 254 4.70 -7.39 -14.99
C PRO A 254 5.22 -8.82 -14.87
N ASP A 255 4.40 -9.73 -14.36
CA ASP A 255 4.79 -11.13 -14.19
C ASP A 255 4.59 -11.94 -15.47
N GLN A 256 5.65 -12.62 -15.89
CA GLN A 256 5.66 -13.39 -17.14
C GLN A 256 4.67 -14.57 -17.13
N ALA A 257 4.54 -15.26 -15.99
CA ALA A 257 3.62 -16.39 -15.89
C ALA A 257 2.17 -15.92 -15.98
N THR A 258 1.82 -14.85 -15.26
CA THR A 258 0.50 -14.21 -15.32
C THR A 258 0.20 -13.64 -16.71
N TYR A 259 1.20 -13.07 -17.39
CA TYR A 259 1.05 -12.60 -18.77
C TYR A 259 0.71 -13.74 -19.74
N GLN A 260 1.45 -14.85 -19.69
CA GLN A 260 1.17 -16.02 -20.55
C GLN A 260 -0.23 -16.60 -20.24
N ARG A 261 -0.58 -16.68 -18.95
CA ARG A 261 -1.90 -17.13 -18.53
C ARG A 261 -3.03 -16.23 -19.04
N ALA A 262 -2.81 -14.91 -19.05
CA ALA A 262 -3.76 -13.94 -19.61
C ALA A 262 -4.00 -14.17 -21.11
N LEU A 263 -2.95 -14.42 -21.88
CA LEU A 263 -3.07 -14.71 -23.31
C LEU A 263 -3.84 -16.00 -23.58
N GLU A 264 -3.53 -17.09 -22.83
CA GLU A 264 -4.26 -18.36 -22.93
C GLU A 264 -5.76 -18.19 -22.63
N LEU A 265 -6.08 -17.42 -21.55
CA LEU A 265 -7.47 -17.16 -21.19
C LEU A 265 -8.18 -16.27 -22.21
N CYS A 266 -7.47 -15.32 -22.83
CA CYS A 266 -8.01 -14.52 -23.93
C CYS A 266 -8.37 -15.39 -25.12
N GLU A 267 -7.49 -16.30 -25.54
CA GLU A 267 -7.75 -17.25 -26.63
C GLU A 267 -8.94 -18.15 -26.32
N LEU A 268 -8.96 -18.75 -25.12
CA LEU A 268 -10.02 -19.65 -24.67
C LEU A 268 -11.40 -18.98 -24.66
N ASN A 269 -11.45 -17.70 -24.24
CA ASN A 269 -12.70 -16.95 -24.10
C ASN A 269 -12.99 -16.04 -25.32
N GLN A 270 -12.22 -16.12 -26.40
CA GLN A 270 -12.34 -15.31 -27.60
C GLN A 270 -12.33 -13.80 -27.30
N LEU A 271 -11.44 -13.38 -26.35
CA LEU A 271 -11.24 -11.99 -25.98
C LEU A 271 -10.05 -11.41 -26.75
N PRO A 272 -10.10 -10.12 -27.15
CA PRO A 272 -8.94 -9.44 -27.72
C PRO A 272 -7.79 -9.38 -26.73
N SER A 273 -6.55 -9.55 -27.18
CA SER A 273 -5.35 -9.50 -26.31
C SER A 273 -4.40 -8.36 -26.65
N GLU A 274 -4.72 -7.57 -27.70
CA GLU A 274 -3.85 -6.48 -28.19
C GLU A 274 -3.61 -5.38 -27.16
N ALA A 275 -4.52 -5.22 -26.21
CA ALA A 275 -4.40 -4.27 -25.10
C ALA A 275 -3.47 -4.75 -23.98
N ILE A 276 -3.05 -6.02 -23.98
CA ILE A 276 -2.20 -6.59 -22.93
C ILE A 276 -0.73 -6.45 -23.33
N THR A 277 0.08 -5.83 -22.47
CA THR A 277 1.52 -5.63 -22.69
C THR A 277 2.31 -6.21 -21.52
N PRO A 278 3.35 -7.03 -21.75
CA PRO A 278 4.28 -7.42 -20.69
C PRO A 278 5.24 -6.26 -20.39
N LEU A 279 5.50 -6.02 -19.10
CA LEU A 279 6.49 -5.04 -18.69
C LEU A 279 7.17 -5.50 -17.40
N GLY A 280 8.41 -5.93 -17.50
CA GLY A 280 9.21 -6.25 -16.31
C GLY A 280 9.61 -5.00 -15.52
N TYR A 281 9.96 -5.19 -14.26
CA TYR A 281 10.50 -4.11 -13.43
C TYR A 281 11.92 -3.74 -13.84
N ILE A 282 12.22 -2.45 -13.80
CA ILE A 282 13.56 -1.94 -13.99
C ILE A 282 14.24 -1.87 -12.64
N TYR A 283 15.26 -2.70 -12.46
CA TYR A 283 16.15 -2.62 -11.32
C TYR A 283 17.41 -1.85 -11.70
N PRO A 284 17.95 -0.98 -10.83
CA PRO A 284 19.20 -0.33 -11.14
C PRO A 284 20.29 -1.39 -11.23
N ILE A 285 21.03 -1.35 -12.31
CA ILE A 285 22.35 -1.98 -12.33
C ILE A 285 23.18 -1.15 -11.36
N LEU A 286 23.53 -1.73 -10.22
CA LEU A 286 24.50 -1.11 -9.32
C LEU A 286 25.86 -1.13 -10.05
N GLN A 287 26.14 -0.06 -10.76
CA GLN A 287 27.49 0.21 -11.27
C GLN A 287 28.37 0.37 -10.03
N ASP A 288 29.57 -0.18 -10.03
CA ASP A 288 30.61 -0.02 -9.01
C ASP A 288 30.60 -0.96 -7.79
N LYS A 289 29.82 -2.03 -7.76
CA LYS A 289 30.21 -3.15 -6.90
C LYS A 289 30.91 -4.20 -7.77
N GLU A 290 32.17 -4.46 -7.49
CA GLU A 290 32.77 -5.76 -7.85
C GLU A 290 31.73 -6.80 -7.48
N PHE A 291 31.39 -7.68 -8.42
CA PHE A 291 30.48 -8.78 -8.12
C PHE A 291 31.09 -9.50 -6.91
N ALA A 292 30.42 -9.36 -5.76
CA ALA A 292 30.77 -10.19 -4.64
C ALA A 292 30.66 -11.64 -5.15
N LYS A 293 31.68 -12.44 -4.92
CA LYS A 293 31.61 -13.87 -5.25
C LYS A 293 30.66 -14.54 -4.24
N GLU A 294 29.43 -14.12 -4.24
CA GLU A 294 28.36 -14.61 -3.36
C GLU A 294 27.23 -15.20 -4.20
N ILE A 295 26.77 -16.37 -3.83
CA ILE A 295 25.62 -17.05 -4.43
C ILE A 295 24.55 -17.18 -3.35
N LEU A 296 23.38 -16.59 -3.59
CA LEU A 296 22.21 -16.76 -2.74
C LEU A 296 21.36 -17.92 -3.28
N ILE A 297 21.19 -18.96 -2.49
CA ILE A 297 20.30 -20.09 -2.78
C ILE A 297 19.04 -19.91 -1.95
N LEU A 298 17.89 -19.70 -2.63
CA LEU A 298 16.58 -19.66 -1.99
C LEU A 298 15.94 -21.05 -2.13
N THR A 299 15.54 -21.66 -1.01
CA THR A 299 14.95 -22.99 -1.01
C THR A 299 13.76 -23.04 -0.03
N ASN A 300 12.80 -23.88 -0.35
CA ASN A 300 11.71 -24.29 0.54
C ASN A 300 11.85 -25.75 1.02
N SER A 301 12.98 -26.37 0.78
CA SER A 301 13.30 -27.74 1.12
C SER A 301 14.63 -27.83 1.84
N ASP A 302 14.76 -28.72 2.82
CA ASP A 302 16.01 -29.03 3.54
C ASP A 302 16.97 -29.87 2.69
N GLN A 303 16.51 -30.40 1.55
CA GLN A 303 17.32 -31.22 0.66
C GLN A 303 17.62 -30.43 -0.61
N ILE A 304 18.83 -29.91 -0.71
CA ILE A 304 19.34 -29.31 -1.93
C ILE A 304 20.19 -30.36 -2.61
N GLU A 305 19.56 -31.12 -3.52
CA GLU A 305 20.32 -32.02 -4.39
C GLU A 305 21.36 -31.21 -5.16
N GLN A 306 22.60 -31.68 -5.18
CA GLN A 306 23.72 -31.03 -5.87
C GLN A 306 24.34 -29.82 -5.14
N LEU A 307 24.00 -29.51 -3.88
CA LEU A 307 24.67 -28.44 -3.14
C LEU A 307 26.18 -28.70 -3.01
N ASP A 308 26.56 -29.94 -2.66
CA ASP A 308 27.98 -30.35 -2.58
C ASP A 308 28.69 -30.20 -3.94
N LEU A 309 27.98 -30.50 -5.04
CA LEU A 309 28.52 -30.33 -6.39
C LEU A 309 28.75 -28.87 -6.74
N LEU A 310 27.86 -27.97 -6.28
CA LEU A 310 28.02 -26.51 -6.48
C LEU A 310 29.19 -25.97 -5.66
N LEU A 311 29.33 -26.40 -4.42
CA LEU A 311 30.45 -26.03 -3.53
C LEU A 311 31.78 -26.46 -4.10
N ASP A 312 31.87 -27.71 -4.60
CA ASP A 312 33.07 -28.28 -5.19
C ASP A 312 33.48 -27.56 -6.49
N ASN A 313 32.53 -27.16 -7.32
CA ASN A 313 32.81 -26.51 -8.61
C ASN A 313 33.02 -24.98 -8.50
N LEU A 314 32.64 -24.36 -7.40
CA LEU A 314 32.74 -22.92 -7.20
C LEU A 314 33.42 -22.57 -5.87
N PRO A 315 34.67 -23.04 -5.64
CA PRO A 315 35.33 -22.90 -4.34
C PRO A 315 35.64 -21.45 -3.95
N ASP A 316 35.65 -20.54 -4.91
CA ASP A 316 35.90 -19.10 -4.67
C ASP A 316 34.66 -18.30 -4.31
N PHE A 317 33.48 -18.93 -4.29
CA PHE A 317 32.23 -18.27 -3.99
C PHE A 317 31.77 -18.52 -2.55
N GLN A 318 31.21 -17.50 -1.93
CA GLN A 318 30.46 -17.61 -0.67
C GLN A 318 29.01 -17.95 -0.96
N PHE A 319 28.49 -18.96 -0.29
CA PHE A 319 27.11 -19.37 -0.43
C PHE A 319 26.31 -18.84 0.76
N ARG A 320 25.14 -18.24 0.47
CA ARG A 320 24.14 -17.89 1.47
C ARG A 320 22.86 -18.63 1.17
N ILE A 321 22.33 -19.34 2.16
CA ILE A 321 21.12 -20.11 2.02
C ILE A 321 20.00 -19.39 2.74
N GLY A 322 18.94 -19.01 2.00
CA GLY A 322 17.70 -18.49 2.55
C GLY A 322 16.60 -19.53 2.45
N ALA A 323 15.89 -19.80 3.53
CA ALA A 323 14.74 -20.69 3.55
C ALA A 323 13.46 -19.93 3.89
N VAL A 324 12.35 -20.36 3.26
CA VAL A 324 11.02 -19.83 3.54
C VAL A 324 10.43 -20.48 4.80
N THR A 325 10.96 -21.64 5.21
CA THR A 325 10.60 -22.41 6.41
C THR A 325 11.80 -22.56 7.34
N GLU A 326 11.59 -23.04 8.57
CA GLU A 326 12.69 -23.36 9.49
C GLU A 326 13.72 -24.29 8.82
N MET A 327 14.97 -23.84 8.80
CA MET A 327 16.07 -24.61 8.22
C MET A 327 16.43 -25.77 9.14
N SER A 328 16.74 -26.94 8.55
CA SER A 328 17.33 -28.04 9.31
C SER A 328 18.76 -27.69 9.75
N GLU A 329 19.21 -28.28 10.87
CA GLU A 329 20.59 -28.12 11.37
C GLU A 329 21.63 -28.36 10.27
N LYS A 330 21.33 -29.25 9.32
CA LYS A 330 22.24 -29.63 8.22
C LYS A 330 22.51 -28.49 7.23
N LEU A 331 21.52 -27.56 7.01
CA LEU A 331 21.71 -26.42 6.13
C LEU A 331 22.38 -25.24 6.85
N MET A 332 22.30 -25.19 8.18
CA MET A 332 23.00 -24.16 8.97
C MET A 332 24.50 -24.30 8.94
N ASP A 333 25.04 -25.51 8.69
CA ASP A 333 26.47 -25.76 8.60
C ASP A 333 27.13 -25.24 7.29
N TYR A 334 26.31 -24.83 6.30
CA TYR A 334 26.78 -24.31 5.01
C TYR A 334 26.65 -22.77 4.87
N GLY A 335 26.05 -22.06 5.85
CA GLY A 335 25.71 -20.62 5.79
C GLY A 335 26.68 -19.68 6.50
#